data_46c2bac4a93957390f5532c8ea1c328c
#
_entry.id   46c2bac4a93957390f5532c8ea1c328c
#
_cell.length_a   1.000
_cell.length_b   1.000
_cell.length_c   1.000
_cell.angle_alpha   90.00
_cell.angle_beta   90.00
_cell.angle_gamma   90.00
#
_symmetry.space_group_name_H-M   'P 1'
#
loop_
_entity.id
_entity.type
_entity.pdbx_description
1 polymer ?
#
loop_
_entity_poly.entity_id
_entity_poly.type
_entity_poly.pdbx_seq_one_letter_code
_entity_poly.pdbx_strand_id
1 'polypeptide(L)'
;MWENIRSLRKLGVTIILTTHYLQEAEELCDRVGIIHKGNLIALDTTENMLNKIQTKTLKFEINKRIVLDDMNNKDYKILNNTDSEFKIEYNKQEFNIQKIIKLLENQGIVVKDIKSEDPDLEDVFVNLTNN
;
A
#
# COMPACT_ATOMS: atom_id res chain seq x y z
N MET A 1 -2.55 10.90 23.91
CA MET A 1 -1.12 11.08 23.57
C MET A 1 -0.92 11.71 22.20
N TRP A 2 -1.53 11.21 21.15
CA TRP A 2 -1.38 11.77 19.79
C TRP A 2 -1.85 13.23 19.67
N GLU A 3 -2.93 13.57 20.36
CA GLU A 3 -3.46 14.95 20.37
C GLU A 3 -2.47 15.93 20.96
N ASN A 4 -1.77 15.55 22.04
CA ASN A 4 -0.75 16.38 22.67
C ASN A 4 0.43 16.63 21.73
N ILE A 5 0.85 15.59 21.01
CA ILE A 5 1.94 15.69 20.03
C ILE A 5 1.54 16.64 18.90
N ARG A 6 0.32 16.49 18.37
CA ARG A 6 -0.19 17.37 17.31
C ARG A 6 -0.30 18.83 17.77
N SER A 7 -0.72 19.03 19.00
CA SER A 7 -0.84 20.39 19.59
C SER A 7 0.53 21.07 19.70
N LEU A 8 1.54 20.35 20.20
CA LEU A 8 2.90 20.85 20.31
C LEU A 8 3.50 21.16 18.93
N ARG A 9 3.22 20.33 17.96
CA ARG A 9 3.67 20.53 16.58
C ARG A 9 3.10 21.81 15.97
N LYS A 10 1.83 22.10 16.21
CA LYS A 10 1.17 23.33 15.75
C LYS A 10 1.81 24.58 16.36
N LEU A 11 2.42 24.47 17.54
CA LEU A 11 3.13 25.56 18.20
C LEU A 11 4.56 25.74 17.69
N GLY A 12 4.98 24.95 16.71
CA GLY A 12 6.32 25.04 16.14
C GLY A 12 7.38 24.24 16.88
N VAL A 13 6.98 23.36 17.80
CA VAL A 13 7.91 22.52 18.56
C VAL A 13 8.39 21.34 17.70
N THR A 14 9.70 21.13 17.67
CA THR A 14 10.29 19.96 17.04
C THR A 14 10.19 18.77 18.00
N ILE A 15 9.62 17.67 17.53
CA ILE A 15 9.38 16.48 18.35
C ILE A 15 10.10 15.29 17.72
N ILE A 16 10.86 14.57 18.56
CA ILE A 16 11.49 13.30 18.14
C ILE A 16 10.74 12.19 18.83
N LEU A 17 10.14 11.31 18.04
CA LEU A 17 9.37 10.16 18.50
C LEU A 17 10.14 8.88 18.17
N THR A 18 10.39 8.07 19.19
CA THR A 18 10.96 6.73 18.99
C THR A 18 9.85 5.72 19.26
N THR A 19 9.57 4.89 18.27
CA THR A 19 8.49 3.92 18.38
C THR A 19 8.78 2.69 17.52
N HIS A 20 8.21 1.55 17.90
CA HIS A 20 8.17 0.37 17.06
C HIS A 20 6.79 0.16 16.43
N TYR A 21 5.87 1.07 16.69
CA TYR A 21 4.55 1.09 16.05
C TYR A 21 4.61 1.93 14.80
N LEU A 22 4.68 1.27 13.66
CA LEU A 22 4.85 1.92 12.35
C LEU A 22 3.68 2.84 12.00
N GLN A 23 2.48 2.49 12.43
CA GLN A 23 1.29 3.32 12.22
C GLN A 23 1.41 4.67 12.94
N GLU A 24 1.96 4.70 14.14
CA GLU A 24 2.22 5.96 14.86
C GLU A 24 3.16 6.87 14.07
N ALA A 25 4.25 6.30 13.58
CA ALA A 25 5.22 7.05 12.79
C ALA A 25 4.58 7.61 11.52
N GLU A 26 3.78 6.81 10.83
CA GLU A 26 3.10 7.20 9.60
C GLU A 26 2.12 8.36 9.82
N GLU A 27 1.36 8.31 10.91
CA GLU A 27 0.33 9.31 11.20
C GLU A 27 0.88 10.62 11.77
N LEU A 28 1.96 10.56 12.55
CA LEU A 28 2.43 11.69 13.32
C LEU A 28 3.69 12.35 12.79
N CYS A 29 4.51 11.64 12.04
CA CYS A 29 5.83 12.12 11.68
C CYS A 29 5.88 12.71 10.27
N ASP A 30 6.58 13.83 10.14
CA ASP A 30 6.90 14.43 8.82
C ASP A 30 8.06 13.71 8.15
N ARG A 31 9.02 13.24 8.98
CA ARG A 31 10.19 12.50 8.53
C ARG A 31 10.32 11.24 9.37
N VAL A 32 10.79 10.19 8.75
CA VAL A 32 10.95 8.88 9.40
C VAL A 32 12.36 8.36 9.14
N GLY A 33 13.02 7.93 10.22
CA GLY A 33 14.26 7.17 10.14
C GLY A 33 13.98 5.72 10.51
N ILE A 34 14.45 4.78 9.72
CA ILE A 34 14.28 3.34 9.99
C ILE A 34 15.61 2.77 10.47
N ILE A 35 15.59 2.19 11.66
CA ILE A 35 16.74 1.55 12.29
C ILE A 35 16.54 0.04 12.26
N HIS A 36 17.56 -0.68 11.77
CA HIS A 36 17.53 -2.13 11.72
C HIS A 36 18.92 -2.66 12.09
N LYS A 37 18.96 -3.59 13.03
CA LYS A 37 20.21 -4.18 13.53
C LYS A 37 21.26 -3.13 13.94
N GLY A 38 20.80 -2.06 14.58
CA GLY A 38 21.66 -0.98 15.07
C GLY A 38 22.09 0.04 14.03
N ASN A 39 21.63 -0.08 12.79
CA ASN A 39 22.01 0.83 11.72
C ASN A 39 20.80 1.62 11.20
N LEU A 40 21.03 2.89 10.89
CA LEU A 40 20.03 3.70 10.20
C LEU A 40 20.04 3.32 8.72
N ILE A 41 19.01 2.60 8.28
CA ILE A 41 18.93 2.07 6.91
C ILE A 41 18.16 2.96 5.95
N ALA A 42 17.37 3.89 6.47
CA ALA A 42 16.64 4.86 5.64
C ALA A 42 16.28 6.08 6.48
N LEU A 43 16.30 7.24 5.85
CA LEU A 43 15.87 8.51 6.45
C LEU A 43 15.29 9.38 5.35
N ASP A 44 14.00 9.69 5.44
CA ASP A 44 13.32 10.49 4.42
C ASP A 44 12.01 11.04 5.00
N THR A 45 11.31 11.87 4.21
CA THR A 45 9.96 12.26 4.55
C THR A 45 9.05 11.03 4.56
N THR A 46 7.99 11.09 5.33
CA THR A 46 6.99 10.00 5.36
C THR A 46 6.42 9.74 3.96
N GLU A 47 6.12 10.80 3.23
CA GLU A 47 5.60 10.70 1.86
C GLU A 47 6.59 9.98 0.93
N ASN A 48 7.87 10.37 0.95
CA ASN A 48 8.89 9.73 0.10
C ASN A 48 9.12 8.27 0.51
N MET A 49 9.03 7.96 1.80
CA MET A 49 9.13 6.58 2.28
C MET A 49 8.03 5.70 1.69
N LEU A 50 6.79 6.17 1.75
CA LEU A 50 5.64 5.45 1.21
C LEU A 50 5.75 5.28 -0.31
N ASN A 51 6.29 6.28 -1.01
CA ASN A 51 6.47 6.24 -2.46
C ASN A 51 7.56 5.26 -2.93
N LYS A 52 8.37 4.73 -2.02
CA LYS A 52 9.32 3.66 -2.36
C LYS A 52 8.62 2.37 -2.79
N ILE A 53 7.41 2.16 -2.33
CA ILE A 53 6.59 1.01 -2.74
C ILE A 53 5.77 1.43 -3.95
N GLN A 54 6.05 0.83 -5.09
CA GLN A 54 5.42 1.17 -6.37
C GLN A 54 4.22 0.27 -6.70
N THR A 55 3.92 -0.70 -5.86
CA THR A 55 2.79 -1.59 -6.05
C THR A 55 1.55 -1.09 -5.30
N LYS A 56 0.39 -1.41 -5.83
CA LYS A 56 -0.90 -1.10 -5.24
C LYS A 56 -1.80 -2.32 -5.33
N THR A 57 -2.60 -2.54 -4.30
CA THR A 57 -3.54 -3.67 -4.25
C THR A 57 -4.97 -3.16 -4.37
N LEU A 58 -5.75 -3.77 -5.25
CA LEU A 58 -7.18 -3.52 -5.40
C LEU A 58 -7.95 -4.79 -5.09
N LYS A 59 -8.99 -4.63 -4.31
CA LYS A 59 -9.93 -5.69 -3.96
C LYS A 59 -11.29 -5.37 -4.58
N PHE A 60 -11.78 -6.26 -5.43
CA PHE A 60 -13.09 -6.14 -6.07
C PHE A 60 -14.07 -7.12 -5.42
N GLU A 61 -15.20 -6.63 -4.97
CA GLU A 61 -16.33 -7.49 -4.63
C GLU A 61 -17.15 -7.75 -5.89
N ILE A 62 -17.29 -9.01 -6.26
CA ILE A 62 -17.86 -9.42 -7.55
C ILE A 62 -18.97 -10.45 -7.34
N ASN A 63 -19.73 -10.71 -8.41
CA ASN A 63 -20.87 -11.67 -8.37
C ASN A 63 -20.52 -13.06 -8.89
N LYS A 64 -19.37 -13.21 -9.57
CA LYS A 64 -18.90 -14.50 -10.07
C LYS A 64 -17.40 -14.48 -10.29
N ARG A 65 -16.80 -15.66 -10.33
CA ARG A 65 -15.37 -15.83 -10.52
C ARG A 65 -14.94 -15.37 -11.91
N ILE A 66 -13.77 -14.70 -11.96
CA ILE A 66 -13.15 -14.26 -13.20
C ILE A 66 -12.45 -15.46 -13.84
N VAL A 67 -12.67 -15.66 -15.14
CA VAL A 67 -11.92 -16.66 -15.93
C VAL A 67 -10.68 -15.99 -16.48
N LEU A 68 -9.52 -16.57 -16.16
CA LEU A 68 -8.22 -16.01 -16.48
C LEU A 68 -7.47 -16.96 -17.42
N ASP A 69 -7.40 -16.59 -18.69
CA ASP A 69 -6.77 -17.45 -19.69
C ASP A 69 -5.25 -17.28 -19.75
N ASP A 70 -4.69 -16.18 -19.28
CA ASP A 70 -3.25 -15.93 -19.35
C ASP A 70 -2.85 -14.77 -18.43
N MET A 71 -2.84 -15.04 -17.12
CA MET A 71 -2.65 -13.96 -16.16
C MET A 71 -1.34 -14.03 -15.37
N ASN A 72 -0.34 -14.66 -15.90
CA ASN A 72 1.01 -14.52 -15.41
C ASN A 72 1.71 -13.40 -16.17
N ASN A 73 1.26 -12.16 -15.96
CA ASN A 73 1.92 -11.00 -16.50
C ASN A 73 2.90 -10.45 -15.46
N LYS A 74 4.02 -9.91 -15.93
CA LYS A 74 5.03 -9.29 -15.09
C LYS A 74 4.52 -8.04 -14.37
N ASP A 75 3.43 -7.44 -14.89
CA ASP A 75 2.93 -6.16 -14.42
C ASP A 75 1.93 -6.28 -13.27
N TYR A 76 1.41 -7.47 -13.02
CA TYR A 76 0.45 -7.68 -11.94
C TYR A 76 0.49 -9.11 -11.40
N LYS A 77 -0.02 -9.26 -10.18
CA LYS A 77 -0.12 -10.54 -9.47
C LYS A 77 -1.52 -10.69 -8.90
N ILE A 78 -2.11 -11.86 -9.11
CA ILE A 78 -3.42 -12.16 -8.54
C ILE A 78 -3.23 -12.76 -7.16
N LEU A 79 -3.79 -12.09 -6.15
CA LEU A 79 -3.69 -12.52 -4.76
C LEU A 79 -4.87 -13.38 -4.33
N ASN A 80 -6.05 -13.15 -4.93
CA ASN A 80 -7.25 -13.92 -4.65
C ASN A 80 -8.20 -13.87 -5.84
N ASN A 81 -8.87 -15.00 -6.12
CA ASN A 81 -9.86 -15.11 -7.19
C ASN A 81 -10.90 -16.14 -6.81
N THR A 82 -12.00 -15.66 -6.28
CA THR A 82 -13.15 -16.48 -5.84
C THR A 82 -14.43 -16.01 -6.52
N ASP A 83 -15.55 -16.66 -6.20
CA ASP A 83 -16.85 -16.27 -6.74
C ASP A 83 -17.34 -14.91 -6.22
N SER A 84 -16.76 -14.42 -5.13
CA SER A 84 -17.19 -13.18 -4.48
C SER A 84 -16.11 -12.11 -4.40
N GLU A 85 -14.84 -12.46 -4.61
CA GLU A 85 -13.73 -11.54 -4.43
C GLU A 85 -12.64 -11.77 -5.48
N PHE A 86 -12.16 -10.66 -6.03
CA PHE A 86 -10.96 -10.65 -6.88
C PHE A 86 -9.98 -9.62 -6.33
N LYS A 87 -8.79 -10.08 -5.97
CA LYS A 87 -7.76 -9.21 -5.39
C LYS A 87 -6.51 -9.25 -6.28
N ILE A 88 -6.04 -8.09 -6.67
CA ILE A 88 -4.90 -7.93 -7.58
C ILE A 88 -3.90 -6.92 -7.04
N GLU A 89 -2.62 -7.26 -7.15
CA GLU A 89 -1.51 -6.35 -6.88
C GLU A 89 -0.83 -5.98 -8.20
N TYR A 90 -0.61 -4.71 -8.42
CA TYR A 90 -0.04 -4.22 -9.68
C TYR A 90 0.93 -3.08 -9.45
N ASN A 91 1.80 -2.85 -10.43
CA ASN A 91 2.71 -1.69 -10.42
C ASN A 91 1.97 -0.46 -10.92
N LYS A 92 1.94 0.60 -10.10
CA LYS A 92 1.20 1.84 -10.38
C LYS A 92 1.64 2.54 -11.67
N GLN A 93 2.90 2.38 -12.06
CA GLN A 93 3.46 3.08 -13.20
C GLN A 93 3.31 2.31 -14.51
N GLU A 94 3.30 0.99 -14.45
CA GLU A 94 3.33 0.12 -15.63
C GLU A 94 1.98 -0.45 -16.03
N PHE A 95 0.99 -0.37 -15.14
CA PHE A 95 -0.28 -1.05 -15.35
C PHE A 95 -1.47 -0.09 -15.26
N ASN A 96 -2.38 -0.22 -16.23
CA ASN A 96 -3.58 0.59 -16.30
C ASN A 96 -4.78 -0.21 -15.78
N ILE A 97 -5.43 0.31 -14.74
CA ILE A 97 -6.63 -0.28 -14.15
C ILE A 97 -7.77 -0.47 -15.15
N GLN A 98 -7.83 0.34 -16.20
CA GLN A 98 -8.87 0.23 -17.22
C GLN A 98 -8.85 -1.14 -17.91
N LYS A 99 -7.69 -1.77 -18.03
CA LYS A 99 -7.58 -3.11 -18.60
C LYS A 99 -8.33 -4.15 -17.76
N ILE A 100 -8.25 -4.01 -16.44
CA ILE A 100 -8.96 -4.90 -15.51
C ILE A 100 -10.45 -4.68 -15.63
N ILE A 101 -10.88 -3.41 -15.63
CA ILE A 101 -12.31 -3.06 -15.72
C ILE A 101 -12.91 -3.59 -17.02
N LYS A 102 -12.21 -3.47 -18.14
CA LYS A 102 -12.66 -4.02 -19.43
C LYS A 102 -12.75 -5.55 -19.39
N LEU A 103 -11.79 -6.20 -18.75
CA LEU A 103 -11.82 -7.66 -18.61
C LEU A 103 -13.06 -8.10 -17.83
N LEU A 104 -13.38 -7.42 -16.74
CA LEU A 104 -14.56 -7.69 -15.93
C LEU A 104 -15.85 -7.47 -16.73
N GLU A 105 -15.94 -6.37 -17.47
CA GLU A 105 -17.09 -6.06 -18.32
C GLU A 105 -17.27 -7.11 -19.43
N ASN A 106 -16.19 -7.51 -20.09
CA ASN A 106 -16.24 -8.48 -21.18
C ASN A 106 -16.73 -9.86 -20.71
N GLN A 107 -16.52 -10.20 -19.44
CA GLN A 107 -16.98 -11.45 -18.87
C GLN A 107 -18.37 -11.33 -18.21
N GLY A 108 -18.99 -10.16 -18.29
CA GLY A 108 -20.30 -9.91 -17.70
C GLY A 108 -20.29 -9.95 -16.17
N ILE A 109 -19.16 -9.61 -15.56
CA ILE A 109 -19.01 -9.60 -14.11
C ILE A 109 -19.52 -8.27 -13.56
N VAL A 110 -20.38 -8.34 -12.56
CA VAL A 110 -20.85 -7.15 -11.84
C VAL A 110 -19.93 -6.88 -10.66
N VAL A 111 -19.35 -5.69 -10.62
CA VAL A 111 -18.52 -5.22 -9.51
C VAL A 111 -19.44 -4.54 -8.49
N LYS A 112 -19.51 -5.07 -7.29
CA LYS A 112 -20.34 -4.52 -6.21
C LYS A 112 -19.62 -3.44 -5.43
N ASP A 113 -18.30 -3.56 -5.27
CA ASP A 113 -17.48 -2.63 -4.52
C ASP A 113 -16.01 -2.78 -4.92
N ILE A 114 -15.26 -1.69 -4.79
CA ILE A 114 -13.83 -1.67 -5.02
C ILE A 114 -13.16 -1.03 -3.82
N LYS A 115 -12.18 -1.72 -3.23
CA LYS A 115 -11.37 -1.19 -2.14
C LYS A 115 -9.91 -1.13 -2.56
N SER A 116 -9.27 0.00 -2.29
CA SER A 116 -7.85 0.19 -2.54
C SER A 116 -7.09 -0.02 -1.23
N GLU A 117 -6.06 -0.85 -1.28
CA GLU A 117 -5.13 -1.01 -0.16
C GLU A 117 -3.82 -0.35 -0.56
N ASP A 118 -3.56 0.84 -0.01
CA ASP A 118 -2.32 1.57 -0.27
C ASP A 118 -1.19 1.02 0.59
N PRO A 119 0.08 1.10 0.11
CA PRO A 119 1.23 0.70 0.94
C PRO A 119 1.33 1.52 2.22
N ASP A 120 1.81 0.90 3.29
CA ASP A 120 2.09 1.56 4.56
C ASP A 120 3.58 1.43 4.92
N LEU A 121 3.99 2.01 6.06
CA LEU A 121 5.39 1.95 6.50
C LEU A 121 5.84 0.52 6.82
N GLU A 122 4.93 -0.36 7.21
CA GLU A 122 5.25 -1.77 7.42
C GLU A 122 5.73 -2.41 6.12
N ASP A 123 5.06 -2.12 5.01
CA ASP A 123 5.47 -2.60 3.68
C ASP A 123 6.86 -2.07 3.31
N VAL A 124 7.13 -0.80 3.60
CA VAL A 124 8.45 -0.19 3.36
C VAL A 124 9.51 -0.88 4.20
N PHE A 125 9.24 -1.11 5.48
CA PHE A 125 10.17 -1.77 6.40
C PHE A 125 10.51 -3.19 5.93
N VAL A 126 9.50 -3.97 5.56
CA VAL A 126 9.68 -5.33 5.05
C VAL A 126 10.52 -5.31 3.77
N ASN A 127 10.23 -4.39 2.86
CA ASN A 127 10.98 -4.25 1.60
C ASN A 127 12.46 -3.93 1.86
N LEU A 128 12.76 -3.02 2.78
CA LEU A 128 14.12 -2.60 3.07
C LEU A 128 14.92 -3.65 3.84
N THR A 129 14.26 -4.46 4.66
CA THR A 129 14.94 -5.45 5.53
C THR A 129 15.08 -6.82 4.90
N ASN A 130 14.34 -7.12 3.83
CA ASN A 130 14.39 -8.42 3.13
C ASN A 130 15.36 -8.44 1.95
N ASN A 131 16.09 -7.37 1.74
CA ASN A 131 17.12 -7.30 0.70
C ASN A 131 18.51 -7.54 1.27
#